data_b8333bfca962d6db7043b7e5196dc442
#
_entry.id   b8333bfca962d6db7043b7e5196dc442
#
_cell.length_a   1.000
_cell.length_b   1.000
_cell.length_c   1.000
_cell.angle_alpha   90.00
_cell.angle_beta   90.00
_cell.angle_gamma   90.00
#
_symmetry.space_group_name_H-M   'P 1'
#
loop_
_entity.id
_entity.type
_entity.pdbx_description
1 polymer ?
#
loop_
_entity_poly.entity_id
_entity_poly.type
_entity_poly.pdbx_seq_one_letter_code
_entity_poly.pdbx_strand_id
1 'polypeptide(L)'
;MTLNSRLLQLAFAGGALGTGLRIGLAEVLDLGVDASPSTVQIIGLFVVNVIGAAALGWFNGSSYFDTPERKAFWSTGLAGGFTTLSGVAAWLVFAENLSGAGIALIALQIALGLDAYWLARRAAKKRGRK
;
A
#
# COMPACT_ATOMS: atom_id res chain seq x y z
N MET A 1 -7.86 9.89 -26.45
CA MET A 1 -8.02 9.99 -24.99
C MET A 1 -7.10 11.09 -24.51
N THR A 2 -7.60 12.29 -24.26
CA THR A 2 -6.76 13.42 -23.78
C THR A 2 -6.46 13.18 -22.30
N LEU A 3 -5.19 12.92 -21.99
CA LEU A 3 -4.69 12.84 -20.63
C LEU A 3 -4.96 14.19 -19.92
N ASN A 4 -5.81 14.16 -18.90
CA ASN A 4 -6.07 15.36 -18.11
C ASN A 4 -4.84 15.64 -17.24
N SER A 5 -4.06 16.68 -17.59
CA SER A 5 -2.82 17.06 -16.91
C SER A 5 -3.02 17.28 -15.40
N ARG A 6 -4.18 17.78 -15.00
CA ARG A 6 -4.54 17.98 -13.59
C ARG A 6 -4.63 16.65 -12.81
N LEU A 7 -5.24 15.62 -13.40
CA LEU A 7 -5.32 14.31 -12.77
C LEU A 7 -3.94 13.65 -12.63
N LEU A 8 -3.07 13.81 -13.64
CA LEU A 8 -1.68 13.35 -13.59
C LEU A 8 -0.89 14.06 -12.48
N GLN A 9 -1.01 15.37 -12.35
CA GLN A 9 -0.35 16.14 -11.30
C GLN A 9 -0.82 15.69 -9.90
N LEU A 10 -2.13 15.48 -9.73
CA LEU A 10 -2.69 14.98 -8.47
C LEU A 10 -2.21 13.55 -8.14
N ALA A 11 -2.19 12.67 -9.12
CA ALA A 11 -1.67 11.31 -8.93
C ALA A 11 -0.17 11.34 -8.59
N PHE A 12 0.61 12.20 -9.24
CA PHE A 12 2.04 12.38 -8.94
C PHE A 12 2.26 12.92 -7.52
N ALA A 13 1.53 13.98 -7.14
CA ALA A 13 1.63 14.56 -5.80
C ALA A 13 1.23 13.55 -4.70
N GLY A 14 0.13 12.83 -4.91
CA GLY A 14 -0.28 11.74 -4.02
C GLY A 14 0.78 10.62 -3.95
N GLY A 15 1.35 10.23 -5.09
CA GLY A 15 2.40 9.21 -5.17
C GLY A 15 3.68 9.60 -4.43
N ALA A 16 4.12 10.86 -4.58
CA ALA A 16 5.27 11.40 -3.86
C ALA A 16 5.03 11.37 -2.34
N LEU A 17 3.84 11.80 -1.89
CA LEU A 17 3.45 11.74 -0.49
C LEU A 17 3.38 10.28 0.02
N GLY A 18 2.75 9.39 -0.73
CA GLY A 18 2.65 7.97 -0.36
C GLY A 18 4.01 7.30 -0.24
N THR A 19 4.93 7.58 -1.17
CA THR A 19 6.31 7.07 -1.12
C THR A 19 7.07 7.64 0.08
N GLY A 20 6.93 8.95 0.37
CA GLY A 20 7.53 9.57 1.55
C GLY A 20 7.03 8.95 2.85
N LEU A 21 5.73 8.73 2.98
CA LEU A 21 5.14 8.06 4.15
C LEU A 21 5.64 6.61 4.29
N ARG A 22 5.78 5.88 3.19
CA ARG A 22 6.35 4.53 3.21
C ARG A 22 7.77 4.50 3.71
N ILE A 23 8.63 5.42 3.21
CA ILE A 23 10.03 5.52 3.64
C ILE A 23 10.09 5.88 5.13
N GLY A 24 9.33 6.89 5.57
CA GLY A 24 9.28 7.27 6.98
C GLY A 24 8.80 6.15 7.91
N LEU A 25 7.81 5.36 7.47
CA LEU A 25 7.34 4.21 8.24
C LEU A 25 8.40 3.10 8.30
N ALA A 26 9.11 2.85 7.20
CA ALA A 26 10.20 1.87 7.17
C ALA A 26 11.32 2.25 8.14
N GLU A 27 11.74 3.52 8.18
CA GLU A 27 12.74 4.04 9.13
C GLU A 27 12.29 3.85 10.59
N VAL A 28 11.02 4.14 10.89
CA VAL A 28 10.49 3.96 12.26
C VAL A 28 10.48 2.48 12.67
N LEU A 29 10.15 1.59 11.76
CA LEU A 29 10.16 0.15 12.03
C LEU A 29 11.58 -0.39 12.21
N ASP A 30 12.55 0.12 11.46
CA ASP A 30 13.97 -0.29 11.56
C ASP A 30 14.58 0.10 12.91
N LEU A 31 14.21 1.27 13.44
CA LEU A 31 14.69 1.76 14.75
C LEU A 31 14.14 0.98 15.95
N GLY A 32 13.10 0.16 15.78
CA GLY A 32 12.38 -0.48 16.88
C GLY A 32 12.60 -1.99 17.02
N VAL A 33 13.36 -2.65 16.15
CA VAL A 33 13.42 -4.12 16.10
C VAL A 33 14.85 -4.64 16.09
N ASP A 34 15.25 -5.33 17.15
CA ASP A 34 16.50 -6.11 17.23
C ASP A 34 16.39 -7.39 16.41
N ALA A 35 16.31 -7.27 15.09
CA ALA A 35 16.21 -8.41 14.16
C ALA A 35 17.21 -8.25 13.00
N SER A 36 17.41 -9.34 12.24
CA SER A 36 18.24 -9.24 11.03
C SER A 36 17.64 -8.25 10.03
N PRO A 37 18.46 -7.51 9.27
CA PRO A 37 17.98 -6.52 8.29
C PRO A 37 16.96 -7.10 7.31
N SER A 38 17.11 -8.35 6.88
CA SER A 38 16.16 -9.01 5.98
C SER A 38 14.80 -9.27 6.65
N THR A 39 14.78 -9.59 7.95
CA THR A 39 13.54 -9.80 8.71
C THR A 39 12.80 -8.49 8.93
N VAL A 40 13.50 -7.43 9.31
CA VAL A 40 12.91 -6.09 9.48
C VAL A 40 12.32 -5.62 8.15
N GLN A 41 13.04 -5.79 7.06
CA GLN A 41 12.61 -5.38 5.73
C GLN A 41 11.32 -6.09 5.30
N ILE A 42 11.20 -7.42 5.45
CA ILE A 42 9.98 -8.13 5.04
C ILE A 42 8.79 -7.77 5.93
N ILE A 43 8.98 -7.59 7.23
CA ILE A 43 7.92 -7.13 8.13
C ILE A 43 7.45 -5.74 7.72
N GLY A 44 8.37 -4.82 7.46
CA GLY A 44 8.05 -3.47 6.98
C GLY A 44 7.26 -3.47 5.68
N LEU A 45 7.70 -4.26 4.69
CA LEU A 45 7.00 -4.43 3.41
C LEU A 45 5.59 -5.00 3.62
N PHE A 46 5.43 -5.96 4.53
CA PHE A 46 4.16 -6.56 4.87
C PHE A 46 3.19 -5.54 5.46
N VAL A 47 3.62 -4.82 6.49
CA VAL A 47 2.83 -3.79 7.19
C VAL A 47 2.40 -2.69 6.22
N VAL A 48 3.33 -2.15 5.44
CA VAL A 48 3.09 -1.09 4.46
C VAL A 48 2.03 -1.52 3.44
N ASN A 49 2.17 -2.72 2.88
CA ASN A 49 1.24 -3.19 1.84
C ASN A 49 -0.16 -3.48 2.39
N VAL A 50 -0.27 -4.05 3.59
CA VAL A 50 -1.58 -4.32 4.22
C VAL A 50 -2.28 -3.01 4.61
N ILE A 51 -1.56 -2.06 5.20
CA ILE A 51 -2.11 -0.73 5.53
C ILE A 51 -2.52 0.01 4.26
N GLY A 52 -1.69 0.00 3.22
CA GLY A 52 -1.99 0.63 1.94
C GLY A 52 -3.20 0.01 1.24
N ALA A 53 -3.36 -1.32 1.30
CA ALA A 53 -4.53 -2.01 0.79
C ALA A 53 -5.81 -1.63 1.57
N ALA A 54 -5.73 -1.52 2.90
CA ALA A 54 -6.84 -1.05 3.73
C ALA A 54 -7.21 0.40 3.39
N ALA A 55 -6.22 1.30 3.25
CA ALA A 55 -6.45 2.69 2.86
C ALA A 55 -7.11 2.77 1.48
N LEU A 56 -6.63 2.01 0.50
CA LEU A 56 -7.24 1.92 -0.83
C LEU A 56 -8.69 1.43 -0.77
N GLY A 57 -8.96 0.41 0.04
CA GLY A 57 -10.31 -0.10 0.27
C GLY A 57 -11.23 0.99 0.86
N TRP A 58 -10.75 1.73 1.84
CA TRP A 58 -11.48 2.86 2.43
C TRP A 58 -11.76 3.96 1.42
N PHE A 59 -10.76 4.40 0.64
CA PHE A 59 -10.94 5.43 -0.38
C PHE A 59 -11.96 5.00 -1.46
N ASN A 60 -11.91 3.74 -1.88
CA ASN A 60 -12.84 3.20 -2.87
C ASN A 60 -14.23 2.83 -2.30
N GLY A 61 -14.38 2.82 -1.00
CA GLY A 61 -15.66 2.54 -0.32
C GLY A 61 -16.43 3.78 0.10
N SER A 62 -15.75 4.92 0.23
CA SER A 62 -16.32 6.17 0.73
C SER A 62 -16.73 7.09 -0.42
N SER A 63 -17.97 7.57 -0.38
CA SER A 63 -18.50 8.55 -1.35
C SER A 63 -17.73 9.88 -1.35
N TYR A 64 -17.06 10.22 -0.25
CA TYR A 64 -16.22 11.42 -0.18
C TYR A 64 -15.10 11.41 -1.24
N PHE A 65 -14.53 10.23 -1.55
CA PHE A 65 -13.42 10.09 -2.52
C PHE A 65 -13.89 9.80 -3.95
N ASP A 66 -15.19 9.91 -4.26
CA ASP A 66 -15.76 9.42 -5.53
C ASP A 66 -15.58 10.40 -6.71
N THR A 67 -14.90 11.54 -6.52
CA THR A 67 -14.55 12.44 -7.64
C THR A 67 -13.26 11.99 -8.34
N PRO A 68 -13.11 12.25 -9.66
CA PRO A 68 -11.89 11.89 -10.40
C PRO A 68 -10.60 12.44 -9.78
N GLU A 69 -10.63 13.67 -9.28
CA GLU A 69 -9.48 14.32 -8.67
C GLU A 69 -9.07 13.65 -7.36
N ARG A 70 -10.04 13.34 -6.50
CA ARG A 70 -9.79 12.65 -5.24
C ARG A 70 -9.30 11.23 -5.46
N LYS A 71 -9.88 10.52 -6.43
CA LYS A 71 -9.38 9.19 -6.82
C LYS A 71 -7.96 9.25 -7.35
N ALA A 72 -7.64 10.24 -8.19
CA ALA A 72 -6.28 10.42 -8.70
C ALA A 72 -5.28 10.65 -7.56
N PHE A 73 -5.59 11.53 -6.60
CA PHE A 73 -4.69 11.81 -5.49
C PHE A 73 -4.63 10.68 -4.46
N TRP A 74 -5.77 10.23 -3.92
CA TRP A 74 -5.81 9.32 -2.77
C TRP A 74 -5.65 7.84 -3.16
N SER A 75 -6.38 7.38 -4.19
CA SER A 75 -6.36 5.97 -4.58
C SER A 75 -5.17 5.65 -5.48
N THR A 76 -5.04 6.36 -6.61
CA THR A 76 -3.98 6.10 -7.59
C THR A 76 -2.63 6.60 -7.09
N GLY A 77 -2.58 7.82 -6.59
CA GLY A 77 -1.36 8.46 -6.11
C GLY A 77 -0.93 7.89 -4.75
N LEU A 78 -1.58 8.32 -3.68
CA LEU A 78 -1.12 8.06 -2.32
C LEU A 78 -1.08 6.56 -2.00
N ALA A 79 -2.17 5.82 -2.19
CA ALA A 79 -2.16 4.39 -1.90
C ALA A 79 -1.21 3.63 -2.83
N GLY A 80 -1.14 3.99 -4.12
CA GLY A 80 -0.22 3.40 -5.09
C GLY A 80 1.26 3.69 -4.80
N GLY A 81 1.60 4.90 -4.34
CA GLY A 81 2.96 5.26 -3.92
C GLY A 81 3.35 4.67 -2.56
N PHE A 82 2.38 4.48 -1.67
CA PHE A 82 2.62 3.89 -0.35
C PHE A 82 2.88 2.39 -0.42
N THR A 83 2.16 1.63 -1.26
CA THR A 83 2.36 0.18 -1.46
C THR A 83 3.51 -0.10 -2.43
N THR A 84 4.14 -1.29 -2.30
CA THR A 84 5.20 -1.71 -3.21
C THR A 84 5.25 -3.21 -3.42
N LEU A 85 4.92 -3.66 -4.62
CA LEU A 85 5.13 -5.04 -5.04
C LEU A 85 6.58 -5.27 -5.49
N SER A 86 7.20 -4.26 -6.08
CA SER A 86 8.61 -4.34 -6.51
C SER A 86 9.58 -4.51 -5.33
N GLY A 87 9.29 -3.89 -4.16
CA GLY A 87 10.06 -4.11 -2.94
C GLY A 87 9.98 -5.55 -2.45
N VAL A 88 8.81 -6.16 -2.53
CA VAL A 88 8.61 -7.58 -2.18
C VAL A 88 9.34 -8.50 -3.13
N ALA A 89 9.27 -8.22 -4.45
CA ALA A 89 10.00 -8.98 -5.45
C ALA A 89 11.52 -8.86 -5.29
N ALA A 90 12.02 -7.66 -5.01
CA ALA A 90 13.44 -7.40 -4.73
C ALA A 90 13.90 -8.18 -3.49
N TRP A 91 13.14 -8.15 -2.39
CA TRP A 91 13.46 -8.92 -1.20
C TRP A 91 13.54 -10.43 -1.49
N LEU A 92 12.62 -10.96 -2.30
CA LEU A 92 12.62 -12.38 -2.66
C LEU A 92 13.89 -12.79 -3.43
N VAL A 93 14.32 -11.94 -4.37
CA VAL A 93 15.46 -12.24 -5.26
C VAL A 93 16.79 -11.94 -4.58
N PHE A 94 16.95 -10.74 -4.03
CA PHE A 94 18.25 -10.27 -3.51
C PHE A 94 18.59 -10.82 -2.13
N ALA A 95 17.60 -11.19 -1.32
CA ALA A 95 17.83 -11.84 -0.03
C ALA A 95 17.92 -13.36 -0.12
N GLU A 96 18.03 -13.92 -1.34
CA GLU A 96 18.09 -15.36 -1.60
C GLU A 96 16.96 -16.17 -0.95
N ASN A 97 15.81 -15.52 -0.75
CA ASN A 97 14.63 -16.12 -0.12
C ASN A 97 13.70 -16.82 -1.14
N LEU A 98 14.20 -17.19 -2.30
CA LEU A 98 13.45 -17.90 -3.35
C LEU A 98 13.18 -19.35 -2.93
N SER A 99 12.58 -19.52 -1.77
CA SER A 99 12.19 -20.79 -1.18
C SER A 99 10.67 -20.93 -1.16
N GLY A 100 10.18 -22.15 -0.94
CA GLY A 100 8.75 -22.37 -0.74
C GLY A 100 8.16 -21.50 0.38
N ALA A 101 8.91 -21.26 1.46
CA ALA A 101 8.52 -20.38 2.54
C ALA A 101 8.42 -18.90 2.10
N GLY A 102 9.37 -18.40 1.32
CA GLY A 102 9.34 -17.05 0.78
C GLY A 102 8.14 -16.81 -0.14
N ILE A 103 7.85 -17.77 -1.02
CA ILE A 103 6.68 -17.74 -1.90
C ILE A 103 5.38 -17.78 -1.07
N ALA A 104 5.30 -18.62 -0.04
CA ALA A 104 4.14 -18.70 0.85
C ALA A 104 3.90 -17.39 1.61
N LEU A 105 4.95 -16.70 2.07
CA LEU A 105 4.84 -15.38 2.70
C LEU A 105 4.26 -14.32 1.75
N ILE A 106 4.66 -14.32 0.48
CA ILE A 106 4.10 -13.42 -0.52
C ILE A 106 2.62 -13.72 -0.77
N ALA A 107 2.26 -15.00 -0.91
CA ALA A 107 0.87 -15.40 -1.09
C ALA A 107 0.01 -14.98 0.11
N LEU A 108 0.52 -15.16 1.33
CA LEU A 108 -0.13 -14.72 2.56
C LEU A 108 -0.30 -13.19 2.59
N GLN A 109 0.72 -12.44 2.19
CA GLN A 109 0.66 -10.97 2.13
C GLN A 109 -0.42 -10.50 1.15
N ILE A 110 -0.52 -11.10 -0.03
CA ILE A 110 -1.54 -10.78 -1.02
C ILE A 110 -2.93 -11.10 -0.44
N ALA A 111 -3.13 -12.26 0.17
CA ALA A 111 -4.40 -12.65 0.77
C ALA A 111 -4.84 -11.66 1.86
N LEU A 112 -3.96 -11.34 2.81
CA LEU A 112 -4.24 -10.38 3.88
C LEU A 112 -4.46 -8.96 3.36
N GLY A 113 -3.75 -8.56 2.31
CA GLY A 113 -4.00 -7.28 1.63
C GLY A 113 -5.38 -7.20 1.00
N LEU A 114 -5.83 -8.27 0.34
CA LEU A 114 -7.18 -8.37 -0.22
C LEU A 114 -8.25 -8.32 0.87
N ASP A 115 -8.08 -9.06 1.95
CA ASP A 115 -9.00 -9.06 3.09
C ASP A 115 -9.08 -7.65 3.73
N ALA A 116 -7.94 -7.01 3.97
CA ALA A 116 -7.86 -5.67 4.51
C ALA A 116 -8.58 -4.65 3.60
N TYR A 117 -8.37 -4.74 2.28
CA TYR A 117 -9.08 -3.93 1.29
C TYR A 117 -10.61 -4.12 1.39
N TRP A 118 -11.08 -5.37 1.38
CA TRP A 118 -12.51 -5.66 1.40
C TRP A 118 -13.17 -5.23 2.71
N LEU A 119 -12.53 -5.47 3.85
CA LEU A 119 -13.03 -5.07 5.17
C LEU A 119 -13.13 -3.54 5.27
N ALA A 120 -12.07 -2.82 4.90
CA ALA A 120 -12.06 -1.36 4.92
C ALA A 120 -13.10 -0.76 3.96
N ARG A 121 -13.24 -1.31 2.75
CA ARG A 121 -14.26 -0.88 1.79
C ARG A 121 -15.68 -1.09 2.31
N ARG A 122 -15.95 -2.23 2.94
CA ARG A 122 -17.27 -2.51 3.57
C ARG A 122 -17.55 -1.54 4.72
N ALA A 123 -16.56 -1.27 5.56
CA ALA A 123 -16.68 -0.33 6.68
C ALA A 123 -16.98 1.10 6.18
N ALA A 124 -16.26 1.57 5.15
CA ALA A 124 -16.47 2.87 4.55
C ALA A 124 -17.88 3.02 3.96
N LYS A 125 -18.37 2.00 3.23
CA LYS A 125 -19.74 2.00 2.68
C LYS A 125 -20.83 2.03 3.76
N LYS A 126 -20.62 1.37 4.89
CA LYS A 126 -21.59 1.40 6.00
C LYS A 126 -21.68 2.78 6.65
N ARG A 127 -20.56 3.52 6.75
CA ARG A 127 -20.54 4.88 7.30
C ARG A 127 -21.24 5.90 6.39
N GLY A 128 -21.14 5.77 5.09
CA GLY A 128 -21.78 6.68 4.14
C GLY A 128 -23.30 6.49 4.00
N ARG A 129 -23.90 5.47 4.65
CA ARG A 129 -25.34 5.19 4.67
C ARG A 129 -26.08 5.72 5.90
N LYS A 130 -25.35 6.31 6.85
CA LYS A 130 -25.92 6.99 8.02
C LYS A 130 -25.91 8.50 7.82
#